data_0408f5a42b4ab195621b9d683586b176
#
_entry.id   0408f5a42b4ab195621b9d683586b176
#
_cell.length_a   1.000
_cell.length_b   1.000
_cell.length_c   1.000
_cell.angle_alpha   90.00
_cell.angle_beta   90.00
_cell.angle_gamma   90.00
#
_symmetry.space_group_name_H-M   'P 1'
#
loop_
_entity.id
_entity.type
_entity.pdbx_description
1 polymer ?
#
loop_
_entity_poly.entity_id
_entity_poly.type
_entity_poly.pdbx_seq_one_letter_code
_entity_poly.pdbx_strand_id
1 'polypeptide(L)'
;MRIMFLNHSFVRHSATLEAHIRKLLAGYASPDTTFELAYPDDLGGGAVLSLLEERKALSGLHHILETPALVQKAIEAERSGFDAVMQSNTFDPGVEASRLAVRIPVIGLLRASLHFAASICDRFGLIVPLETHMPHTMRLVQAYGMAPFVCGMKTVGLYDTGDLSGYHDVVVERTLAVGKELVQQGAQALIPLGGKIYPYVV
;
A
#
# COMPACT_ATOMS: atom_id res chain seq x y z
N MET A 1 3.28 -20.32 -10.20
CA MET A 1 3.58 -19.72 -8.89
C MET A 1 2.27 -19.24 -8.25
N ARG A 2 2.02 -19.58 -6.98
CA ARG A 2 0.83 -19.13 -6.23
C ARG A 2 1.20 -18.01 -5.27
N ILE A 3 0.61 -16.85 -5.42
CA ILE A 3 0.88 -15.67 -4.59
C ILE A 3 -0.37 -15.33 -3.77
N MET A 4 -0.23 -15.22 -2.46
CA MET A 4 -1.28 -14.64 -1.63
C MET A 4 -1.20 -13.11 -1.73
N PHE A 5 -2.27 -12.46 -2.24
CA PHE A 5 -2.44 -11.02 -2.21
C PHE A 5 -3.18 -10.66 -0.93
N LEU A 6 -2.42 -10.28 0.09
CA LEU A 6 -2.92 -10.05 1.43
C LEU A 6 -3.37 -8.61 1.60
N ASN A 7 -4.67 -8.42 1.78
CA ASN A 7 -5.23 -7.11 2.09
C ASN A 7 -4.98 -6.74 3.56
N HIS A 8 -4.84 -5.46 3.80
CA HIS A 8 -4.64 -4.92 5.15
C HIS A 8 -5.95 -4.58 5.88
N SER A 9 -7.07 -4.61 5.18
CA SER A 9 -8.37 -4.20 5.73
C SER A 9 -9.06 -5.37 6.43
N PHE A 10 -9.58 -5.15 7.64
CA PHE A 10 -10.46 -6.07 8.36
C PHE A 10 -11.86 -6.11 7.73
N VAL A 11 -12.22 -5.11 6.94
CA VAL A 11 -13.47 -5.08 6.16
C VAL A 11 -13.18 -5.55 4.74
N ARG A 12 -13.90 -6.57 4.31
CA ARG A 12 -13.78 -7.05 2.94
C ARG A 12 -14.17 -5.97 1.95
N HIS A 13 -13.44 -5.89 0.88
CA HIS A 13 -13.78 -5.03 -0.25
C HIS A 13 -15.12 -5.44 -0.87
N SER A 14 -15.79 -4.50 -1.54
CA SER A 14 -16.98 -4.83 -2.35
C SER A 14 -16.59 -5.81 -3.46
N ALA A 15 -17.56 -6.60 -3.91
CA ALA A 15 -17.35 -7.55 -5.02
C ALA A 15 -16.81 -6.84 -6.28
N THR A 16 -17.25 -5.61 -6.52
CA THR A 16 -16.77 -4.78 -7.65
C THR A 16 -15.29 -4.45 -7.52
N LEU A 17 -14.84 -4.03 -6.34
CA LEU A 17 -13.45 -3.71 -6.09
C LEU A 17 -12.56 -4.96 -6.14
N GLU A 18 -13.02 -6.08 -5.57
CA GLU A 18 -12.29 -7.35 -5.68
C GLU A 18 -12.13 -7.81 -7.14
N ALA A 19 -13.20 -7.70 -7.94
CA ALA A 19 -13.14 -8.04 -9.36
C ALA A 19 -12.15 -7.14 -10.12
N HIS A 20 -12.11 -5.85 -9.79
CA HIS A 20 -11.15 -4.91 -10.37
C HIS A 20 -9.70 -5.28 -9.99
N ILE A 21 -9.44 -5.55 -8.71
CA ILE A 21 -8.11 -5.98 -8.23
C ILE A 21 -7.68 -7.27 -8.95
N ARG A 22 -8.56 -8.27 -9.04
CA ARG A 22 -8.27 -9.53 -9.75
C ARG A 22 -7.92 -9.29 -11.21
N LYS A 23 -8.63 -8.41 -11.89
CA LYS A 23 -8.37 -8.04 -13.28
C LYS A 23 -6.99 -7.38 -13.44
N LEU A 24 -6.64 -6.44 -12.55
CA LEU A 24 -5.33 -5.80 -12.56
C LEU A 24 -4.21 -6.82 -12.33
N LEU A 25 -4.31 -7.65 -11.29
CA LEU A 25 -3.32 -8.66 -10.99
C LEU A 25 -3.15 -9.65 -12.14
N ALA A 26 -4.25 -10.10 -12.76
CA ALA A 26 -4.20 -10.99 -13.92
C ALA A 26 -3.55 -10.33 -15.14
N GLY A 27 -3.70 -9.02 -15.31
CA GLY A 27 -3.09 -8.28 -16.41
C GLY A 27 -1.57 -8.17 -16.32
N TYR A 28 -1.01 -8.24 -15.10
CA TYR A 28 0.43 -8.18 -14.87
C TYR A 28 1.06 -9.55 -14.57
N ALA A 29 0.25 -10.58 -14.33
CA ALA A 29 0.72 -11.93 -14.05
C ALA A 29 1.34 -12.61 -15.27
N SER A 30 2.43 -13.35 -15.08
CA SER A 30 2.88 -14.32 -16.08
C SER A 30 1.86 -15.48 -16.16
N PRO A 31 1.79 -16.22 -17.29
CA PRO A 31 0.80 -17.28 -17.49
C PRO A 31 0.74 -18.34 -16.37
N ASP A 32 1.88 -18.61 -15.73
CA ASP A 32 2.00 -19.61 -14.68
C ASP A 32 1.86 -19.03 -13.26
N THR A 33 1.40 -17.79 -13.13
CA THR A 33 1.25 -17.11 -11.85
C THR A 33 -0.23 -16.87 -11.52
N THR A 34 -0.63 -17.29 -10.34
CA THR A 34 -1.99 -17.07 -9.81
C THR A 34 -1.94 -16.24 -8.53
N PHE A 35 -2.92 -15.34 -8.38
CA PHE A 35 -3.12 -14.54 -7.18
C PHE A 35 -4.39 -14.98 -6.47
N GLU A 36 -4.28 -15.18 -5.16
CA GLU A 36 -5.42 -15.43 -4.30
C GLU A 36 -5.54 -14.25 -3.30
N LEU A 37 -6.71 -13.58 -3.32
CA LEU A 37 -6.99 -12.50 -2.38
C LEU A 37 -7.27 -13.09 -1.00
N ALA A 38 -6.60 -12.57 0.00
CA ALA A 38 -6.79 -12.93 1.40
C ALA A 38 -6.97 -11.67 2.26
N TYR A 39 -7.60 -11.87 3.40
CA TYR A 39 -7.84 -10.82 4.39
C TYR A 39 -7.34 -11.31 5.75
N PRO A 40 -6.78 -10.43 6.58
CA PRO A 40 -6.44 -10.79 7.94
C PRO A 40 -7.71 -11.20 8.71
N ASP A 41 -7.53 -12.09 9.66
CA ASP A 41 -8.60 -12.39 10.63
C ASP A 41 -8.73 -11.21 11.60
N ASP A 42 -9.95 -10.99 12.10
CA ASP A 42 -10.20 -9.91 13.06
C ASP A 42 -9.60 -10.25 14.43
N LEU A 43 -8.35 -9.87 14.63
CA LEU A 43 -7.68 -9.93 15.93
C LEU A 43 -7.85 -8.59 16.69
N GLY A 44 -9.06 -8.09 16.79
CA GLY A 44 -9.37 -6.79 17.39
C GLY A 44 -9.67 -5.70 16.36
N GLY A 45 -10.03 -6.09 15.13
CA GLY A 45 -10.30 -5.17 14.01
C GLY A 45 -11.40 -4.17 14.32
N GLY A 46 -12.45 -4.57 15.03
CA GLY A 46 -13.49 -3.65 15.50
C GLY A 46 -12.94 -2.54 16.39
N ALA A 47 -12.03 -2.85 17.29
CA ALA A 47 -11.36 -1.85 18.14
C ALA A 47 -10.44 -0.93 17.33
N VAL A 48 -9.73 -1.48 16.34
CA VAL A 48 -8.90 -0.71 15.42
C VAL A 48 -9.75 0.23 14.57
N LEU A 49 -10.87 -0.23 14.02
CA LEU A 49 -11.79 0.59 13.23
C LEU A 49 -12.39 1.72 14.06
N SER A 50 -12.85 1.44 15.28
CA SER A 50 -13.36 2.47 16.20
C SER A 50 -12.29 3.52 16.53
N LEU A 51 -11.06 3.10 16.74
CA LEU A 51 -9.94 4.00 16.98
C LEU A 51 -9.65 4.88 15.76
N LEU A 52 -9.75 4.34 14.55
CA LEU A 52 -9.59 5.10 13.30
C LEU A 52 -10.68 6.15 13.11
N GLU A 53 -11.93 5.79 13.40
CA GLU A 53 -13.06 6.72 13.34
C GLU A 53 -12.91 7.84 14.37
N GLU A 54 -12.51 7.51 15.59
CA GLU A 54 -12.31 8.49 16.67
C GLU A 54 -11.08 9.37 16.43
N ARG A 55 -10.01 8.80 15.88
CA ARG A 55 -8.67 9.41 15.78
C ARG A 55 -8.20 9.52 14.34
N LYS A 56 -8.96 10.14 13.46
CA LYS A 56 -8.67 10.31 12.02
C LYS A 56 -7.23 10.77 11.70
N ALA A 57 -6.59 11.44 12.64
CA ALA A 57 -5.22 11.96 12.48
C ALA A 57 -4.10 10.96 12.85
N LEU A 58 -4.41 9.78 13.39
CA LEU A 58 -3.40 8.79 13.81
C LEU A 58 -2.98 7.87 12.64
N SER A 59 -2.56 8.47 11.55
CA SER A 59 -2.01 7.74 10.42
C SER A 59 -0.80 6.88 10.84
N GLY A 60 -0.84 5.63 10.45
CA GLY A 60 0.21 4.65 10.76
C GLY A 60 -0.02 3.82 12.02
N LEU A 61 -0.80 4.29 13.00
CA LEU A 61 -1.07 3.51 14.21
C LEU A 61 -1.82 2.21 13.88
N HIS A 62 -2.82 2.29 13.01
CA HIS A 62 -3.57 1.11 12.58
C HIS A 62 -2.67 0.06 11.90
N HIS A 63 -1.65 0.46 11.16
CA HIS A 63 -0.69 -0.47 10.56
C HIS A 63 0.12 -1.25 11.59
N ILE A 64 0.36 -0.66 12.75
CA ILE A 64 1.03 -1.34 13.87
C ILE A 64 0.06 -2.31 14.54
N LEU A 65 -1.18 -1.89 14.77
CA LEU A 65 -2.19 -2.69 15.46
C LEU A 65 -2.66 -3.91 14.65
N GLU A 66 -2.67 -3.83 13.32
CA GLU A 66 -3.04 -4.96 12.45
C GLU A 66 -1.88 -5.94 12.18
N THR A 67 -0.65 -5.57 12.54
CA THR A 67 0.55 -6.39 12.25
C THR A 67 0.41 -7.85 12.72
N PRO A 68 -0.07 -8.18 13.94
CA PRO A 68 -0.21 -9.57 14.35
C PRO A 68 -1.09 -10.41 13.44
N ALA A 69 -2.22 -9.85 12.98
CA ALA A 69 -3.14 -10.55 12.07
C ALA A 69 -2.51 -10.78 10.69
N LEU A 70 -1.76 -9.81 10.18
CA LEU A 70 -1.05 -9.93 8.90
C LEU A 70 0.07 -10.99 8.97
N VAL A 71 0.83 -11.03 10.07
CA VAL A 71 1.86 -12.06 10.30
C VAL A 71 1.24 -13.45 10.34
N GLN A 72 0.12 -13.61 11.03
CA GLN A 72 -0.58 -14.89 11.09
C GLN A 72 -1.02 -15.36 9.71
N LYS A 73 -1.55 -14.46 8.87
CA LYS A 73 -1.91 -14.81 7.49
C LYS A 73 -0.69 -15.17 6.63
N ALA A 74 0.45 -14.52 6.84
CA ALA A 74 1.68 -14.90 6.14
C ALA A 74 2.14 -16.31 6.53
N ILE A 75 2.04 -16.68 7.82
CA ILE A 75 2.32 -18.05 8.31
C ILE A 75 1.35 -19.07 7.70
N GLU A 76 0.07 -18.74 7.61
CA GLU A 76 -0.93 -19.59 6.98
C GLU A 76 -0.65 -19.78 5.49
N ALA A 77 -0.22 -18.72 4.78
CA ALA A 77 0.18 -18.80 3.38
C ALA A 77 1.31 -19.80 3.17
N GLU A 78 2.38 -19.71 3.95
CA GLU A 78 3.49 -20.66 3.87
C GLU A 78 3.03 -22.10 4.11
N ARG A 79 2.23 -22.32 5.17
CA ARG A 79 1.69 -23.66 5.50
C ARG A 79 0.76 -24.22 4.41
N SER A 80 0.08 -23.34 3.68
CA SER A 80 -0.85 -23.70 2.60
C SER A 80 -0.15 -23.84 1.23
N GLY A 81 1.18 -23.75 1.20
CA GLY A 81 1.98 -23.95 -0.02
C GLY A 81 1.91 -22.79 -1.00
N PHE A 82 1.73 -21.56 -0.53
CA PHE A 82 1.96 -20.38 -1.35
C PHE A 82 3.46 -20.16 -1.55
N ASP A 83 3.83 -19.68 -2.73
CA ASP A 83 5.21 -19.36 -3.07
C ASP A 83 5.66 -17.99 -2.57
N ALA A 84 4.72 -17.07 -2.36
CA ALA A 84 4.98 -15.73 -1.84
C ALA A 84 3.72 -15.09 -1.23
N VAL A 85 3.93 -14.07 -0.39
CA VAL A 85 2.88 -13.15 0.07
C VAL A 85 3.19 -11.76 -0.48
N MET A 86 2.19 -11.10 -1.07
CA MET A 86 2.25 -9.72 -1.52
C MET A 86 1.24 -8.90 -0.69
N GLN A 87 1.74 -7.93 0.06
CA GLN A 87 0.92 -7.05 0.88
C GLN A 87 0.28 -5.94 0.02
N SER A 88 -1.01 -5.70 0.14
CA SER A 88 -1.76 -4.79 -0.73
C SER A 88 -1.64 -3.31 -0.37
N ASN A 89 -1.10 -2.98 0.79
CA ASN A 89 -1.02 -1.59 1.25
C ASN A 89 0.35 -0.98 0.95
N THR A 90 0.32 0.25 0.42
CA THR A 90 1.52 1.01 0.06
C THR A 90 2.26 1.62 1.27
N PHE A 91 1.92 1.26 2.49
CA PHE A 91 2.66 1.59 3.72
C PHE A 91 3.28 0.34 4.37
N ASP A 92 3.27 -0.80 3.67
CA ASP A 92 3.90 -2.06 4.06
C ASP A 92 3.59 -2.54 5.49
N PRO A 93 2.33 -2.49 5.98
CA PRO A 93 2.02 -2.94 7.33
C PRO A 93 2.36 -4.42 7.49
N GLY A 94 3.04 -4.76 8.59
CA GLY A 94 3.38 -6.13 8.94
C GLY A 94 4.43 -6.82 8.05
N VAL A 95 4.94 -6.18 6.99
CA VAL A 95 5.88 -6.81 6.04
C VAL A 95 7.16 -7.27 6.72
N GLU A 96 7.83 -6.40 7.46
CA GLU A 96 9.09 -6.75 8.12
C GLU A 96 8.89 -7.83 9.21
N ALA A 97 7.80 -7.75 9.97
CA ALA A 97 7.45 -8.76 10.96
C ALA A 97 7.14 -10.12 10.29
N SER A 98 6.41 -10.13 9.18
CA SER A 98 6.12 -11.34 8.41
C SER A 98 7.38 -11.99 7.87
N ARG A 99 8.35 -11.21 7.38
CA ARG A 99 9.66 -11.72 6.91
C ARG A 99 10.46 -12.44 8.00
N LEU A 100 10.25 -12.08 9.25
CA LEU A 100 10.87 -12.79 10.39
C LEU A 100 10.15 -14.09 10.72
N ALA A 101 8.89 -14.25 10.31
CA ALA A 101 8.03 -15.36 10.69
C ALA A 101 7.99 -16.48 9.63
N VAL A 102 8.25 -16.17 8.34
CA VAL A 102 8.16 -17.13 7.24
C VAL A 102 9.42 -17.16 6.39
N ARG A 103 9.57 -18.22 5.60
CA ARG A 103 10.71 -18.41 4.67
C ARG A 103 10.36 -18.03 3.24
N ILE A 104 9.07 -18.02 2.88
CA ILE A 104 8.62 -17.55 1.57
C ILE A 104 8.78 -16.03 1.46
N PRO A 105 9.03 -15.49 0.27
CA PRO A 105 9.11 -14.04 0.07
C PRO A 105 7.85 -13.30 0.53
N VAL A 106 8.06 -12.20 1.27
CA VAL A 106 6.98 -11.26 1.63
C VAL A 106 7.30 -9.92 0.98
N ILE A 107 6.44 -9.52 0.05
CA ILE A 107 6.61 -8.35 -0.80
C ILE A 107 5.81 -7.19 -0.23
N GLY A 108 6.50 -6.10 0.11
CA GLY A 108 5.89 -4.81 0.47
C GLY A 108 5.82 -3.91 -0.74
N LEU A 109 4.67 -3.31 -1.01
CA LEU A 109 4.47 -2.46 -2.19
C LEU A 109 5.30 -1.18 -2.12
N LEU A 110 5.41 -0.54 -0.95
CA LEU A 110 6.23 0.65 -0.81
C LEU A 110 7.70 0.33 -1.09
N ARG A 111 8.25 -0.65 -0.38
CA ARG A 111 9.65 -1.03 -0.56
C ARG A 111 9.95 -1.42 -2.01
N ALA A 112 9.10 -2.24 -2.63
CA ALA A 112 9.27 -2.65 -4.02
C ALA A 112 9.24 -1.46 -4.98
N SER A 113 8.27 -0.55 -4.83
CA SER A 113 8.14 0.63 -5.68
C SER A 113 9.31 1.59 -5.54
N LEU A 114 9.79 1.83 -4.32
CA LEU A 114 10.94 2.70 -4.06
C LEU A 114 12.22 2.15 -4.70
N HIS A 115 12.51 0.85 -4.52
CA HIS A 115 13.69 0.22 -5.11
C HIS A 115 13.60 0.14 -6.64
N PHE A 116 12.40 -0.13 -7.18
CA PHE A 116 12.19 -0.10 -8.62
C PHE A 116 12.42 1.30 -9.19
N ALA A 117 11.82 2.34 -8.57
CA ALA A 117 12.04 3.71 -9.00
C ALA A 117 13.53 4.10 -8.96
N ALA A 118 14.24 3.74 -7.89
CA ALA A 118 15.69 4.00 -7.78
C ALA A 118 16.54 3.24 -8.82
N SER A 119 15.99 2.18 -9.44
CA SER A 119 16.70 1.47 -10.53
C SER A 119 16.57 2.15 -11.89
N ILE A 120 15.60 3.06 -12.06
CA ILE A 120 15.29 3.71 -13.34
C ILE A 120 15.47 5.23 -13.32
N CYS A 121 15.57 5.84 -12.13
CA CYS A 121 15.78 7.28 -11.98
C CYS A 121 16.52 7.62 -10.69
N ASP A 122 17.14 8.81 -10.67
CA ASP A 122 17.92 9.29 -9.52
C ASP A 122 17.06 10.03 -8.48
N ARG A 123 15.89 10.54 -8.89
CA ARG A 123 15.02 11.36 -8.05
C ARG A 123 13.55 11.05 -8.30
N PHE A 124 12.80 10.81 -7.24
CA PHE A 124 11.36 10.59 -7.34
C PHE A 124 10.58 11.35 -6.26
N GLY A 125 9.35 11.68 -6.59
CA GLY A 125 8.40 12.34 -5.70
C GLY A 125 7.37 11.35 -5.15
N LEU A 126 6.97 11.53 -3.89
CA LEU A 126 5.95 10.72 -3.24
C LEU A 126 4.65 11.53 -3.14
N ILE A 127 3.52 10.89 -3.44
CA ILE A 127 2.19 11.48 -3.30
C ILE A 127 1.41 10.66 -2.28
N VAL A 128 1.03 11.28 -1.17
CA VAL A 128 0.32 10.63 -0.06
C VAL A 128 -1.11 11.14 0.07
N PRO A 129 -2.04 10.37 0.64
CA PRO A 129 -3.44 10.79 0.80
C PRO A 129 -3.60 12.04 1.68
N LEU A 130 -2.99 12.05 2.85
CA LEU A 130 -3.09 13.11 3.84
C LEU A 130 -1.71 13.53 4.35
N GLU A 131 -1.62 14.76 4.83
CA GLU A 131 -0.42 15.27 5.49
C GLU A 131 0.01 14.43 6.69
N THR A 132 -0.94 13.90 7.45
CA THR A 132 -0.69 13.01 8.59
C THR A 132 0.00 11.70 8.23
N HIS A 133 -0.01 11.29 6.94
CA HIS A 133 0.75 10.14 6.46
C HIS A 133 2.24 10.42 6.23
N MET A 134 2.61 11.70 6.03
CA MET A 134 3.97 12.07 5.64
C MET A 134 5.04 11.63 6.66
N PRO A 135 4.87 11.83 7.98
CA PRO A 135 5.88 11.42 8.95
C PRO A 135 6.09 9.90 8.99
N HIS A 136 5.01 9.13 8.86
CA HIS A 136 5.09 7.66 8.84
C HIS A 136 5.77 7.18 7.56
N THR A 137 5.36 7.71 6.41
CA THR A 137 5.97 7.38 5.12
C THR A 137 7.46 7.67 5.10
N MET A 138 7.87 8.84 5.61
CA MET A 138 9.29 9.21 5.63
C MET A 138 10.13 8.28 6.52
N ARG A 139 9.58 7.81 7.65
CA ARG A 139 10.26 6.80 8.48
C ARG A 139 10.48 5.49 7.73
N LEU A 140 9.49 5.02 6.97
CA LEU A 140 9.64 3.83 6.13
C LEU A 140 10.67 4.04 5.01
N VAL A 141 10.62 5.17 4.33
CA VAL A 141 11.59 5.56 3.28
C VAL A 141 13.02 5.56 3.84
N GLN A 142 13.22 6.12 5.04
CA GLN A 142 14.50 6.10 5.74
C GLN A 142 14.94 4.68 6.12
N ALA A 143 14.03 3.89 6.68
CA ALA A 143 14.30 2.50 7.05
C ALA A 143 14.69 1.63 5.84
N TYR A 144 14.16 1.93 4.67
CA TYR A 144 14.50 1.25 3.41
C TYR A 144 15.74 1.82 2.71
N GLY A 145 16.39 2.85 3.27
CA GLY A 145 17.59 3.47 2.70
C GLY A 145 17.32 4.33 1.46
N MET A 146 16.07 4.68 1.21
CA MET A 146 15.64 5.37 -0.03
C MET A 146 15.51 6.89 0.12
N ALA A 147 15.77 7.45 1.29
CA ALA A 147 15.64 8.88 1.56
C ALA A 147 16.48 9.79 0.59
N PRO A 148 17.70 9.41 0.18
CA PRO A 148 18.49 10.23 -0.75
C PRO A 148 17.83 10.43 -2.13
N PHE A 149 16.97 9.51 -2.55
CA PHE A 149 16.28 9.56 -3.85
C PHE A 149 14.99 10.38 -3.83
N VAL A 150 14.41 10.64 -2.63
CA VAL A 150 13.15 11.38 -2.51
C VAL A 150 13.41 12.87 -2.61
N CYS A 151 12.96 13.49 -3.69
CA CYS A 151 13.09 14.95 -3.90
C CYS A 151 11.95 15.76 -3.26
N GLY A 152 10.84 15.11 -2.92
CA GLY A 152 9.71 15.76 -2.28
C GLY A 152 8.58 14.79 -1.97
N MET A 153 7.70 15.22 -1.07
CA MET A 153 6.47 14.51 -0.72
C MET A 153 5.33 15.51 -0.66
N LYS A 154 4.22 15.18 -1.31
CA LYS A 154 3.03 16.04 -1.37
C LYS A 154 1.78 15.25 -1.02
N THR A 155 0.76 15.94 -0.56
CA THR A 155 -0.54 15.34 -0.22
C THR A 155 -1.62 15.78 -1.19
N VAL A 156 -2.52 14.85 -1.54
CA VAL A 156 -3.75 15.18 -2.28
C VAL A 156 -4.84 15.76 -1.38
N GLY A 157 -4.69 15.61 -0.07
CA GLY A 157 -5.68 16.11 0.90
C GLY A 157 -7.01 15.37 0.86
N LEU A 158 -7.01 14.12 0.38
CA LEU A 158 -8.19 13.28 0.27
C LEU A 158 -7.96 11.97 1.02
N TYR A 159 -8.81 11.71 1.97
CA TYR A 159 -8.89 10.42 2.63
C TYR A 159 -10.33 10.19 3.04
N ASP A 160 -10.95 9.25 2.37
CA ASP A 160 -12.24 8.72 2.79
C ASP A 160 -12.09 7.24 3.06
N THR A 161 -12.69 6.76 4.13
CA THR A 161 -12.83 5.34 4.42
C THR A 161 -13.93 4.70 3.58
N GLY A 162 -14.75 5.50 2.90
CA GLY A 162 -15.83 5.10 2.02
C GLY A 162 -15.40 4.73 0.59
N ASP A 163 -16.38 4.63 -0.28
CA ASP A 163 -16.21 4.44 -1.71
C ASP A 163 -15.82 5.78 -2.37
N LEU A 164 -14.65 5.84 -2.96
CA LEU A 164 -14.15 7.01 -3.70
C LEU A 164 -14.64 7.07 -5.16
N SER A 165 -15.50 6.16 -5.60
CA SER A 165 -15.97 6.14 -7.00
C SER A 165 -16.60 7.46 -7.45
N GLY A 166 -17.26 8.21 -6.53
CA GLY A 166 -17.79 9.55 -6.79
C GLY A 166 -16.74 10.67 -6.78
N TYR A 167 -15.49 10.37 -6.42
CA TYR A 167 -14.41 11.36 -6.30
C TYR A 167 -13.31 11.18 -7.36
N HIS A 168 -13.51 10.30 -8.33
CA HIS A 168 -12.50 9.99 -9.35
C HIS A 168 -11.85 11.25 -9.94
N ASP A 169 -12.64 12.17 -10.47
CA ASP A 169 -12.13 13.37 -11.13
C ASP A 169 -11.35 14.28 -10.17
N VAL A 170 -11.83 14.41 -8.93
CA VAL A 170 -11.16 15.20 -7.88
C VAL A 170 -9.83 14.55 -7.49
N VAL A 171 -9.77 13.22 -7.37
CA VAL A 171 -8.53 12.49 -7.08
C VAL A 171 -7.52 12.70 -8.22
N VAL A 172 -7.95 12.55 -9.47
CA VAL A 172 -7.10 12.75 -10.64
C VAL A 172 -6.59 14.19 -10.71
N GLU A 173 -7.49 15.18 -10.60
CA GLU A 173 -7.13 16.60 -10.65
C GLU A 173 -6.07 16.97 -9.59
N ARG A 174 -6.33 16.60 -8.34
CA ARG A 174 -5.40 16.93 -7.23
C ARG A 174 -4.07 16.19 -7.37
N THR A 175 -4.11 14.92 -7.78
CA THR A 175 -2.87 14.15 -7.99
C THR A 175 -2.03 14.74 -9.11
N LEU A 176 -2.67 15.17 -10.21
CA LEU A 176 -1.97 15.87 -11.30
C LEU A 176 -1.39 17.21 -10.84
N ALA A 177 -2.11 17.98 -10.02
CA ALA A 177 -1.62 19.25 -9.50
C ALA A 177 -0.35 19.07 -8.67
N VAL A 178 -0.39 18.20 -7.65
CA VAL A 178 0.77 17.95 -6.77
C VAL A 178 1.90 17.23 -7.52
N GLY A 179 1.57 16.38 -8.49
CA GLY A 179 2.56 15.73 -9.35
C GLY A 179 3.36 16.74 -10.18
N LYS A 180 2.72 17.74 -10.76
CA LYS A 180 3.40 18.85 -11.47
C LYS A 180 4.36 19.61 -10.57
N GLU A 181 3.98 19.89 -9.33
CA GLU A 181 4.85 20.53 -8.36
C GLU A 181 6.09 19.68 -8.04
N LEU A 182 5.94 18.36 -7.89
CA LEU A 182 7.05 17.44 -7.65
C LEU A 182 7.98 17.35 -8.86
N VAL A 183 7.45 17.36 -10.08
CA VAL A 183 8.26 17.42 -11.31
C VAL A 183 9.05 18.73 -11.38
N GLN A 184 8.45 19.86 -11.02
CA GLN A 184 9.18 21.14 -10.92
C GLN A 184 10.29 21.12 -9.85
N GLN A 185 10.15 20.29 -8.81
CA GLN A 185 11.19 20.05 -7.80
C GLN A 185 12.27 19.04 -8.27
N GLY A 186 12.14 18.55 -9.48
CA GLY A 186 13.10 17.64 -10.11
C GLY A 186 12.77 16.16 -9.97
N ALA A 187 11.52 15.79 -9.67
CA ALA A 187 11.11 14.40 -9.73
C ALA A 187 11.11 13.88 -11.17
N GLN A 188 11.78 12.76 -11.39
CA GLN A 188 11.84 12.02 -12.66
C GLN A 188 10.79 10.90 -12.70
N ALA A 189 10.32 10.46 -11.52
CA ALA A 189 9.23 9.54 -11.36
C ALA A 189 8.33 9.99 -10.19
N LEU A 190 7.06 9.60 -10.22
CA LEU A 190 6.08 9.85 -9.16
C LEU A 190 5.57 8.53 -8.63
N ILE A 191 5.49 8.39 -7.32
CA ILE A 191 4.98 7.20 -6.65
C ILE A 191 3.74 7.59 -5.84
N PRO A 192 2.53 7.32 -6.36
CA PRO A 192 1.30 7.53 -5.62
C PRO A 192 1.15 6.43 -4.55
N LEU A 193 0.87 6.84 -3.31
CA LEU A 193 0.65 5.97 -2.17
C LEU A 193 -0.81 6.03 -1.72
N GLY A 194 -1.28 4.95 -1.12
CA GLY A 194 -2.65 4.81 -0.66
C GLY A 194 -3.52 4.05 -1.66
N GLY A 195 -4.04 2.89 -1.23
CA GLY A 195 -4.81 1.96 -2.06
C GLY A 195 -6.09 2.54 -2.67
N LYS A 196 -6.48 3.74 -2.26
CA LYS A 196 -7.63 4.47 -2.81
C LYS A 196 -7.26 5.57 -3.83
N ILE A 197 -5.97 5.84 -4.00
CA ILE A 197 -5.48 6.87 -4.94
C ILE A 197 -4.94 6.21 -6.20
N TYR A 198 -3.99 5.29 -6.04
CA TYR A 198 -3.30 4.71 -7.19
C TYR A 198 -4.21 4.06 -8.24
N PRO A 199 -5.35 3.41 -7.91
CA PRO A 199 -6.19 2.79 -8.94
C PRO A 199 -6.81 3.79 -9.93
N TYR A 200 -6.80 5.08 -9.61
CA TYR A 200 -7.40 6.13 -10.44
C TYR A 200 -6.36 6.94 -11.23
N VAL A 201 -5.08 6.76 -10.95
CA VAL A 201 -4.01 7.60 -11.51
C VAL A 201 -2.90 6.81 -12.22
N VAL A 202 -3.07 5.50 -12.33
CA VAL A 202 -2.15 4.58 -13.02
C VAL A 202 -2.83 3.93 -14.23
#